data_aa0df008a6232ec488ffbedb4b6c0a44
#
_entry.id   aa0df008a6232ec488ffbedb4b6c0a44
#
_cell.length_a   1.000
_cell.length_b   1.000
_cell.length_c   1.000
_cell.angle_alpha   90.00
_cell.angle_beta   90.00
_cell.angle_gamma   90.00
#
_symmetry.space_group_name_H-M   'P 1'
#
loop_
_entity.id
_entity.type
_entity.pdbx_description
1 polymer ?
#
loop_
_entity_poly.entity_id
_entity_poly.type
_entity_poly.pdbx_seq_one_letter_code
_entity_poly.pdbx_strand_id
1 'polypeptide(L)'
;MEVRGHADFAELGKDPVCAGASVLAMTAAQCVKSMEEAGRLRKKAHIVIRGGRVLVTAKPREEAFDEARLLFWTAETGMRLLSEAYPGHIKVKKEE
;
A
#
# COMPACT_ATOMS: atom_id res chain seq x y z
N MET A 1 2.30 -5.95 -1.38
CA MET A 1 2.30 -4.68 -2.12
C MET A 1 3.51 -3.86 -1.72
N GLU A 2 4.23 -3.38 -2.67
CA GLU A 2 5.32 -2.44 -2.43
C GLU A 2 5.11 -1.19 -3.29
N VAL A 3 5.21 -0.02 -2.67
CA VAL A 3 5.09 1.26 -3.35
C VAL A 3 6.39 2.03 -3.13
N ARG A 4 6.96 2.50 -4.23
CA ARG A 4 8.15 3.36 -4.20
C ARG A 4 7.84 4.64 -4.94
N GLY A 5 8.13 5.77 -4.30
CA GLY A 5 8.08 7.08 -4.92
C GLY A 5 9.48 7.62 -5.11
N HIS A 6 9.59 8.65 -5.93
CA HIS A 6 10.79 9.46 -5.93
C HIS A 6 10.97 10.05 -4.53
N ALA A 7 12.14 10.46 -4.18
CA ALA A 7 12.61 10.83 -2.84
C ALA A 7 11.70 11.73 -2.00
N ASP A 8 10.49 11.95 -2.42
CA ASP A 8 9.65 13.01 -1.91
C ASP A 8 8.53 12.58 -0.97
N PHE A 9 8.45 11.29 -0.62
CA PHE A 9 7.52 10.85 0.41
C PHE A 9 7.77 11.56 1.74
N ALA A 10 8.96 12.09 1.94
CA ALA A 10 9.30 12.84 3.14
C ALA A 10 8.70 14.25 3.15
N GLU A 11 8.23 14.73 2.01
CA GLU A 11 7.67 16.08 1.89
C GLU A 11 6.15 16.07 1.78
N LEU A 12 5.53 15.32 2.66
CA LEU A 12 4.08 15.22 2.75
C LEU A 12 3.44 16.60 2.83
N GLY A 13 2.45 16.85 1.97
CA GLY A 13 1.71 18.08 1.95
C GLY A 13 2.23 19.13 0.98
N LYS A 14 3.43 18.95 0.42
CA LYS A 14 3.98 19.86 -0.58
C LYS A 14 3.71 19.38 -2.00
N ASP A 15 3.49 18.08 -2.16
CA ASP A 15 3.25 17.43 -3.44
C ASP A 15 1.94 16.63 -3.35
N PRO A 16 0.92 16.98 -4.13
CA PRO A 16 -0.34 16.24 -4.12
C PRO A 16 -0.17 14.76 -4.42
N VAL A 17 0.80 14.40 -5.27
CA VAL A 17 1.08 13.02 -5.64
C VAL A 17 1.61 12.26 -4.42
N CYS A 18 2.55 12.85 -3.72
CA CYS A 18 3.11 12.29 -2.50
C CYS A 18 2.05 12.09 -1.43
N ALA A 19 1.21 13.10 -1.24
CA ALA A 19 0.12 13.04 -0.27
C ALA A 19 -0.87 11.93 -0.63
N GLY A 20 -1.26 11.85 -1.90
CA GLY A 20 -2.19 10.81 -2.38
C GLY A 20 -1.61 9.42 -2.23
N ALA A 21 -0.37 9.23 -2.65
CA ALA A 21 0.31 7.94 -2.56
C ALA A 21 0.47 7.52 -1.10
N SER A 22 0.82 8.45 -0.23
CA SER A 22 0.99 8.16 1.20
C SER A 22 -0.32 7.73 1.84
N VAL A 23 -1.41 8.42 1.56
CA VAL A 23 -2.73 8.07 2.10
C VAL A 23 -3.13 6.67 1.64
N LEU A 24 -2.97 6.36 0.35
CA LEU A 24 -3.31 5.04 -0.18
C LEU A 24 -2.46 3.94 0.46
N ALA A 25 -1.16 4.16 0.57
CA ALA A 25 -0.25 3.19 1.15
C ALA A 25 -0.52 2.98 2.65
N MET A 26 -0.72 4.06 3.39
CA MET A 26 -1.01 3.99 4.82
C MET A 26 -2.38 3.36 5.08
N THR A 27 -3.35 3.62 4.22
CA THR A 27 -4.68 3.00 4.33
C THR A 27 -4.57 1.50 4.14
N ALA A 28 -3.84 1.05 3.12
CA ALA A 28 -3.62 -0.38 2.90
C ALA A 28 -2.93 -1.03 4.09
N ALA A 29 -1.89 -0.39 4.63
CA ALA A 29 -1.17 -0.89 5.79
C ALA A 29 -2.09 -0.99 7.02
N GLN A 30 -2.91 0.02 7.25
CA GLN A 30 -3.83 0.03 8.39
C GLN A 30 -4.90 -1.05 8.25
N CYS A 31 -5.42 -1.26 7.04
CA CYS A 31 -6.40 -2.32 6.80
C CYS A 31 -5.81 -3.71 7.02
N VAL A 32 -4.57 -3.92 6.58
CA VAL A 32 -3.86 -5.18 6.83
C VAL A 32 -3.66 -5.40 8.33
N LYS A 33 -3.32 -4.34 9.05
CA LYS A 33 -3.18 -4.39 10.50
C LYS A 33 -4.49 -4.78 11.17
N SER A 34 -5.60 -4.22 10.71
CA SER A 34 -6.94 -4.56 11.20
C SER A 34 -7.27 -6.03 10.93
N MET A 35 -6.91 -6.55 9.77
CA MET A 35 -7.09 -7.97 9.45
C MET A 35 -6.28 -8.85 10.42
N GLU A 36 -5.04 -8.45 10.71
CA GLU A 36 -4.19 -9.16 11.66
C GLU A 36 -4.87 -9.22 13.04
N GLU A 37 -5.34 -8.07 13.52
CA GLU A 37 -6.01 -7.98 14.82
C GLU A 37 -7.30 -8.78 14.89
N ALA A 38 -7.98 -8.91 13.76
CA ALA A 38 -9.20 -9.72 13.66
C ALA A 38 -8.92 -11.22 13.48
N GLY A 39 -7.66 -11.62 13.48
CA GLY A 39 -7.30 -13.04 13.35
C GLY A 39 -7.45 -13.58 11.92
N ARG A 40 -7.45 -12.71 10.93
CA ARG A 40 -7.69 -13.10 9.54
C ARG A 40 -6.40 -13.39 8.77
N LEU A 41 -5.25 -13.22 9.38
CA LEU A 41 -3.97 -13.54 8.79
C LEU A 41 -3.38 -14.80 9.42
N ARG A 42 -2.57 -15.52 8.63
CA ARG A 42 -1.87 -16.73 9.12
C ARG A 42 -0.75 -16.39 10.09
N LYS A 43 -0.17 -15.21 9.91
CA LYS A 43 0.92 -14.71 10.76
C LYS A 43 0.92 -13.19 10.70
N LYS A 44 1.75 -12.58 11.52
CA LYS A 44 1.90 -11.12 11.54
C LYS A 44 2.19 -10.57 10.16
N ALA A 45 1.55 -9.47 9.82
CA ALA A 45 1.84 -8.73 8.61
C ALA A 45 3.25 -8.14 8.69
N HIS A 46 3.88 -8.01 7.54
CA HIS A 46 5.17 -7.34 7.43
C HIS A 46 4.93 -5.98 6.79
N ILE A 47 5.14 -4.93 7.55
CA ILE A 47 4.92 -3.56 7.09
C ILE A 47 6.20 -2.78 7.33
N VAL A 48 6.74 -2.20 6.27
CA VAL A 48 7.91 -1.34 6.34
C VAL A 48 7.54 0.00 5.72
N ILE A 49 7.71 1.05 6.49
CA ILE A 49 7.47 2.42 6.03
C ILE A 49 8.75 3.20 6.26
N ARG A 50 9.38 3.60 5.16
CA ARG A 50 10.60 4.41 5.17
C ARG A 50 10.49 5.44 4.08
N GLY A 51 11.29 6.48 4.16
CA GLY A 51 11.28 7.55 3.17
C GLY A 51 11.29 7.00 1.74
N GLY A 52 10.28 7.32 0.97
CA GLY A 52 10.13 6.91 -0.42
C GLY A 52 9.70 5.47 -0.65
N ARG A 53 9.45 4.69 0.41
CA ARG A 53 9.10 3.27 0.25
C ARG A 53 8.09 2.81 1.29
N VAL A 54 7.05 2.15 0.82
CA VAL A 54 6.11 1.42 1.68
C VAL A 54 6.02 -0.02 1.16
N LEU A 55 6.24 -0.96 2.05
CA LEU A 55 6.10 -2.39 1.75
C LEU A 55 5.06 -2.96 2.70
N VAL A 56 4.04 -3.60 2.15
CA VAL A 56 3.00 -4.27 2.93
C VAL A 56 2.87 -5.69 2.41
N THR A 57 3.14 -6.64 3.27
CA THR A 57 3.02 -8.07 2.96
C THR A 57 2.09 -8.72 3.95
N ALA A 58 1.10 -9.44 3.45
CA ALA A 58 0.15 -10.16 4.29
C ALA A 58 -0.03 -11.58 3.75
N LYS A 59 -0.21 -12.52 4.67
CA LYS A 59 -0.55 -13.90 4.34
C LYS A 59 -1.91 -14.20 4.94
N PRO A 60 -2.98 -13.98 4.17
CA PRO A 60 -4.33 -14.19 4.69
C PRO A 60 -4.65 -15.66 4.87
N ARG A 61 -5.54 -15.92 5.82
CA ARG A 61 -6.17 -17.23 5.92
C ARG A 61 -7.01 -17.45 4.69
N GLU A 62 -7.28 -18.70 4.36
CA GLU A 62 -8.02 -19.05 3.15
C GLU A 62 -9.36 -18.33 3.06
N GLU A 63 -10.11 -18.29 4.14
CA GLU A 63 -11.42 -17.64 4.18
C GLU A 63 -11.35 -16.10 4.07
N ALA A 64 -10.17 -15.52 4.21
CA ALA A 64 -9.96 -14.08 4.09
C ALA A 64 -9.20 -13.69 2.81
N PHE A 65 -8.95 -14.66 1.94
CA PHE A 65 -8.15 -14.43 0.73
C PHE A 65 -8.76 -13.36 -0.18
N ASP A 66 -10.06 -13.42 -0.42
CA ASP A 66 -10.72 -12.48 -1.30
C ASP A 66 -10.73 -11.06 -0.73
N GLU A 67 -10.86 -10.92 0.58
CA GLU A 67 -10.78 -9.61 1.23
C GLU A 67 -9.41 -8.97 1.05
N ALA A 68 -8.35 -9.74 1.30
CA ALA A 68 -6.99 -9.26 1.15
C ALA A 68 -6.70 -8.89 -0.30
N ARG A 69 -7.15 -9.71 -1.22
CA ARG A 69 -6.97 -9.48 -2.65
C ARG A 69 -7.65 -8.20 -3.09
N LEU A 70 -8.89 -8.00 -2.68
CA LEU A 70 -9.64 -6.78 -3.01
C LEU A 70 -8.98 -5.55 -2.41
N LEU A 71 -8.51 -5.65 -1.17
CA LEU A 71 -7.84 -4.56 -0.49
C LEU A 71 -6.60 -4.10 -1.27
N PHE A 72 -5.74 -5.02 -1.64
CA PHE A 72 -4.53 -4.69 -2.39
C PHE A 72 -4.85 -4.20 -3.80
N TRP A 73 -5.80 -4.82 -4.45
CA TRP A 73 -6.23 -4.38 -5.77
C TRP A 73 -6.77 -2.96 -5.75
N THR A 74 -7.56 -2.62 -4.75
CA THR A 74 -8.11 -1.27 -4.59
C THR A 74 -7.00 -0.24 -4.40
N ALA A 75 -6.06 -0.52 -3.50
CA ALA A 75 -4.94 0.39 -3.25
C ALA A 75 -4.06 0.55 -4.49
N GLU A 76 -3.76 -0.55 -5.16
CA GLU A 76 -2.94 -0.54 -6.37
C GLU A 76 -3.64 0.20 -7.52
N THR A 77 -4.95 0.06 -7.63
CA THR A 77 -5.73 0.81 -8.62
C THR A 77 -5.62 2.30 -8.37
N GLY A 78 -5.74 2.73 -7.11
CA GLY A 78 -5.57 4.14 -6.75
C GLY A 78 -4.18 4.67 -7.09
N MET A 79 -3.16 3.86 -6.81
CA MET A 79 -1.77 4.21 -7.14
C MET A 79 -1.58 4.33 -8.64
N ARG A 80 -2.17 3.42 -9.42
CA ARG A 80 -2.08 3.45 -10.87
C ARG A 80 -2.73 4.70 -11.45
N LEU A 81 -3.92 5.05 -10.96
CA LEU A 81 -4.60 6.28 -11.38
C LEU A 81 -3.76 7.51 -11.09
N LEU A 82 -3.14 7.54 -9.93
CA LEU A 82 -2.27 8.64 -9.54
C LEU A 82 -1.03 8.71 -10.43
N SER A 83 -0.45 7.57 -10.73
CA SER A 83 0.72 7.46 -11.61
C SER A 83 0.40 7.90 -13.05
N GLU A 84 -0.79 7.57 -13.53
CA GLU A 84 -1.23 8.00 -14.87
C GLU A 84 -1.46 9.52 -14.94
N ALA A 85 -1.99 10.09 -13.87
CA ALA A 85 -2.21 11.53 -13.79
C ALA A 85 -0.90 12.31 -13.67
N TYR A 86 0.11 11.70 -13.02
CA TYR A 86 1.40 12.34 -12.76
C TYR A 86 2.54 11.37 -13.11
N PRO A 87 2.80 11.16 -14.41
CA PRO A 87 3.81 10.17 -14.83
C PRO A 87 5.19 10.41 -14.24
N GLY A 88 5.85 9.32 -13.88
CA GLY A 88 7.22 9.37 -13.39
C GLY A 88 7.38 9.57 -11.89
N HIS A 89 6.30 9.76 -11.16
CA HIS A 89 6.36 10.04 -9.72
C HIS A 89 6.21 8.81 -8.82
N ILE A 90 5.53 7.77 -9.28
CA ILE A 90 5.20 6.62 -8.45
C ILE A 90 5.45 5.33 -9.20
N LYS A 91 6.02 4.36 -8.51
CA LYS A 91 6.14 2.99 -9.01
C LYS A 91 5.48 2.05 -8.02
N VAL A 92 4.62 1.19 -8.53
CA VAL A 92 3.96 0.15 -7.74
C VAL A 92 4.48 -1.20 -8.20
N LYS A 93 4.92 -1.99 -7.23
CA LYS A 93 5.38 -3.35 -7.50
C LYS A 93 4.41 -4.32 -6.83
N LYS A 94 3.85 -5.20 -7.64
CA LYS A 94 2.95 -6.22 -7.14
C LYS A 94 3.76 -7.50 -6.90
N GLU A 95 3.68 -8.00 -5.67
CA GLU A 95 4.27 -9.29 -5.32
C GLU A 95 3.16 -10.34 -5.29
N GLU A 96 3.40 -11.42 -5.98
CA GLU A 96 2.48 -12.55 -5.96
C GLU A 96 2.94 -13.65 -5.02
#